data_980869a67f7a6f2c4a417d00a17056e3
#
_entry.id   980869a67f7a6f2c4a417d00a17056e3
#
_cell.length_a   1.000
_cell.length_b   1.000
_cell.length_c   1.000
_cell.angle_alpha   90.00
_cell.angle_beta   90.00
_cell.angle_gamma   90.00
#
_symmetry.space_group_name_H-M   'P 1'
#
loop_
_entity.id
_entity.type
_entity.pdbx_description
1 polymer ?
#
loop_
_entity_poly.entity_id
_entity_poly.type
_entity_poly.pdbx_seq_one_letter_code
_entity_poly.pdbx_strand_id
1 'polypeptide(L)'
;GKNVRDWIHTEDHSSGVWTILTKGRMGETYLIGADGEKNNKEVLEDILTRMGKDKDDYDRVTDRAGHDLRYAIDNSKLRTELGWAPKHTDFESGLQATIDWYRENENWWKAEKEAVEAKYAETQKVLEK
;
A
#
# COMPACT_ATOMS: atom_id res chain seq x y z
N GLY A 1 7.21 3.49 -12.06
CA GLY A 1 7.04 4.16 -10.77
C GLY A 1 6.09 5.34 -10.80
N LYS A 2 5.55 5.69 -11.99
CA LYS A 2 4.58 6.80 -12.15
C LYS A 2 3.14 6.41 -11.81
N ASN A 3 2.89 5.14 -11.58
CA ASN A 3 1.56 4.63 -11.28
C ASN A 3 1.10 5.15 -9.92
N VAL A 4 -0.08 5.77 -9.89
CA VAL A 4 -0.69 6.32 -8.70
C VAL A 4 -1.65 5.31 -8.07
N ARG A 5 -1.61 5.21 -6.74
CA ARG A 5 -2.52 4.36 -5.95
C ARG A 5 -3.08 5.16 -4.78
N ASP A 6 -4.25 4.76 -4.33
CA ASP A 6 -4.79 5.23 -3.05
C ASP A 6 -4.24 4.32 -1.94
N TRP A 7 -3.23 4.84 -1.24
CA TRP A 7 -2.55 4.13 -0.17
C TRP A 7 -3.32 4.25 1.13
N ILE A 8 -3.60 3.10 1.74
CA ILE A 8 -4.34 3.01 3.00
C ILE A 8 -3.58 2.13 4.00
N HIS A 9 -3.58 2.53 5.26
CA HIS A 9 -3.02 1.70 6.32
C HIS A 9 -3.85 0.43 6.51
N THR A 10 -3.19 -0.70 6.76
CA THR A 10 -3.86 -2.01 6.86
C THR A 10 -4.91 -2.08 7.97
N GLU A 11 -4.67 -1.42 9.10
CA GLU A 11 -5.65 -1.32 10.19
C GLU A 11 -6.91 -0.55 9.77
N ASP A 12 -6.77 0.52 8.99
CA ASP A 12 -7.90 1.28 8.46
C ASP A 12 -8.69 0.44 7.46
N HIS A 13 -8.01 -0.27 6.55
CA HIS A 13 -8.70 -1.17 5.65
C HIS A 13 -9.48 -2.25 6.42
N SER A 14 -8.86 -2.88 7.42
CA SER A 14 -9.50 -3.92 8.24
C SER A 14 -10.69 -3.36 9.03
N SER A 15 -10.58 -2.14 9.57
CA SER A 15 -11.68 -1.46 10.26
C SER A 15 -12.84 -1.13 9.32
N GLY A 16 -12.53 -0.75 8.07
CA GLY A 16 -13.52 -0.53 7.02
C GLY A 16 -14.30 -1.81 6.68
N VAL A 17 -13.58 -2.92 6.47
CA VAL A 17 -14.20 -4.24 6.25
C VAL A 17 -15.10 -4.63 7.41
N TRP A 18 -14.63 -4.47 8.65
CA TRP A 18 -15.43 -4.77 9.84
C TRP A 18 -16.69 -3.91 9.94
N THR A 19 -16.57 -2.62 9.63
CA THR A 19 -17.70 -1.70 9.62
C THR A 19 -18.76 -2.12 8.59
N ILE A 20 -18.33 -2.48 7.37
CA ILE A 20 -19.22 -2.96 6.32
C ILE A 20 -19.91 -4.26 6.74
N LEU A 21 -19.16 -5.21 7.29
CA LEU A 21 -19.68 -6.50 7.73
C LEU A 21 -20.78 -6.34 8.80
N THR A 22 -20.59 -5.41 9.73
CA THR A 22 -21.47 -5.26 10.91
C THR A 22 -22.60 -4.25 10.72
N LYS A 23 -22.46 -3.29 9.81
CA LYS A 23 -23.40 -2.17 9.62
C LYS A 23 -23.86 -1.98 8.19
N GLY A 24 -23.19 -2.62 7.22
CA GLY A 24 -23.52 -2.47 5.80
C GLY A 24 -24.88 -3.06 5.46
N ARG A 25 -25.51 -2.49 4.44
CA ARG A 25 -26.76 -3.00 3.91
C ARG A 25 -26.51 -4.19 2.99
N MET A 26 -27.30 -5.23 3.10
CA MET A 26 -27.20 -6.41 2.25
C MET A 26 -27.39 -6.06 0.78
N GLY A 27 -26.52 -6.60 -0.08
CA GLY A 27 -26.54 -6.38 -1.51
C GLY A 27 -25.92 -5.07 -1.98
N GLU A 28 -25.42 -4.22 -1.07
CA GLU A 28 -24.75 -2.97 -1.41
C GLU A 28 -23.25 -3.13 -1.53
N THR A 29 -22.64 -2.31 -2.40
CA THR A 29 -21.19 -2.20 -2.55
C THR A 29 -20.69 -0.95 -1.84
N TYR A 30 -19.63 -1.11 -1.06
CA TYR A 30 -18.91 -0.02 -0.39
C TYR A 30 -17.44 -0.05 -0.81
N LEU A 31 -16.89 1.10 -1.16
CA LEU A 31 -15.47 1.26 -1.50
C LEU A 31 -14.70 1.75 -0.28
N ILE A 32 -13.53 1.16 -0.04
CA ILE A 32 -12.65 1.52 1.08
C ILE A 32 -11.42 2.21 0.50
N GLY A 33 -11.21 3.47 0.86
CA GLY A 33 -10.07 4.28 0.46
C GLY A 33 -9.72 5.29 1.56
N ALA A 34 -8.56 5.91 1.47
CA ALA A 34 -8.04 6.84 2.48
C ALA A 34 -7.76 8.24 1.92
N ASP A 35 -8.07 8.52 0.67
CA ASP A 35 -7.69 9.74 -0.06
C ASP A 35 -6.15 9.96 -0.08
N GLY A 36 -5.40 8.87 0.01
CA GLY A 36 -3.93 8.82 0.13
C GLY A 36 -3.22 8.63 -1.22
N GLU A 37 -3.60 9.38 -2.25
CA GLU A 37 -3.00 9.23 -3.57
C GLU A 37 -1.52 9.64 -3.60
N LYS A 38 -0.65 8.67 -3.90
CA LYS A 38 0.77 8.87 -4.17
C LYS A 38 1.22 7.95 -5.30
N ASN A 39 2.24 8.36 -6.06
CA ASN A 39 2.84 7.44 -7.02
C ASN A 39 3.82 6.47 -6.34
N ASN A 40 4.06 5.33 -7.00
CA ASN A 40 4.91 4.29 -6.43
C ASN A 40 6.34 4.76 -6.14
N LYS A 41 6.86 5.67 -6.97
CA LYS A 41 8.21 6.22 -6.80
C LYS A 41 8.31 7.07 -5.53
N GLU A 42 7.35 7.97 -5.30
CA GLU A 42 7.30 8.78 -4.07
C GLU A 42 7.29 7.90 -2.82
N VAL A 43 6.44 6.86 -2.81
CA VAL A 43 6.37 5.94 -1.67
C VAL A 43 7.67 5.18 -1.47
N LEU A 44 8.31 4.73 -2.55
CA LEU A 44 9.60 4.03 -2.48
C LEU A 44 10.71 4.94 -1.92
N GLU A 45 10.79 6.19 -2.41
CA GLU A 45 11.77 7.18 -1.94
C GLU A 45 11.57 7.51 -0.45
N ASP A 46 10.31 7.63 -0.01
CA ASP A 46 9.97 7.81 1.41
C ASP A 46 10.43 6.62 2.26
N ILE A 47 10.19 5.39 1.80
CA ILE A 47 10.64 4.17 2.49
C ILE A 47 12.17 4.15 2.62
N LEU A 48 12.89 4.35 1.52
CA LEU A 48 14.35 4.33 1.50
C LEU A 48 14.94 5.36 2.45
N THR A 49 14.43 6.59 2.41
CA THR A 49 14.87 7.68 3.28
C THR A 49 14.66 7.35 4.75
N ARG A 50 13.49 6.81 5.14
CA ARG A 50 13.17 6.40 6.52
C ARG A 50 13.98 5.21 6.99
N MET A 51 14.46 4.40 6.07
CA MET A 51 15.37 3.29 6.34
C MET A 51 16.85 3.72 6.39
N GLY A 52 17.16 5.02 6.20
CA GLY A 52 18.51 5.55 6.19
C GLY A 52 19.30 5.22 4.93
N LYS A 53 18.62 4.93 3.84
CA LYS A 53 19.20 4.64 2.53
C LYS A 53 19.13 5.86 1.62
N ASP A 54 19.91 5.82 0.54
CA ASP A 54 19.77 6.82 -0.53
C ASP A 54 18.39 6.64 -1.20
N LYS A 55 17.69 7.74 -1.46
CA LYS A 55 16.38 7.74 -2.11
C LYS A 55 16.41 7.12 -3.51
N ASP A 56 17.58 7.10 -4.16
CA ASP A 56 17.79 6.54 -5.49
C ASP A 56 18.35 5.09 -5.46
N ASP A 57 18.43 4.46 -4.26
CA ASP A 57 18.92 3.08 -4.07
C ASP A 57 17.86 2.05 -4.49
N TYR A 58 17.49 2.07 -5.77
CA TYR A 58 16.59 1.10 -6.39
C TYR A 58 16.91 0.85 -7.87
N ASP A 59 16.55 -0.33 -8.34
CA ASP A 59 16.63 -0.69 -9.75
C ASP A 59 15.31 -0.45 -10.48
N ARG A 60 15.42 -0.02 -11.73
CA ARG A 60 14.27 0.06 -12.63
C ARG A 60 14.10 -1.26 -13.36
N VAL A 61 12.88 -1.77 -13.35
CA VAL A 61 12.51 -2.99 -14.03
C VAL A 61 11.49 -2.71 -15.13
N THR A 62 11.33 -3.66 -16.06
CA THR A 62 10.31 -3.58 -17.10
C THR A 62 8.91 -3.51 -16.48
N ASP A 63 8.11 -2.57 -16.94
CA ASP A 63 6.72 -2.47 -16.50
C ASP A 63 5.88 -3.62 -17.09
N ARG A 64 4.87 -4.08 -16.36
CA ARG A 64 3.96 -5.11 -16.85
C ARG A 64 3.01 -4.54 -17.90
N ALA A 65 2.67 -5.35 -18.90
CA ALA A 65 1.66 -5.00 -19.90
C ALA A 65 0.29 -4.75 -19.21
N GLY A 66 -0.41 -3.68 -19.62
CA GLY A 66 -1.73 -3.32 -19.09
C GLY A 66 -1.70 -2.80 -17.65
N HIS A 67 -0.58 -2.27 -17.18
CA HIS A 67 -0.47 -1.69 -15.84
C HIS A 67 -1.21 -0.35 -15.77
N ASP A 68 -2.28 -0.28 -14.98
CA ASP A 68 -3.07 0.92 -14.81
C ASP A 68 -2.26 2.08 -14.26
N LEU A 69 -2.39 3.25 -14.90
CA LEU A 69 -1.65 4.44 -14.52
C LEU A 69 -2.12 5.02 -13.19
N ARG A 70 -3.44 5.01 -12.92
CA ARG A 70 -4.00 5.60 -11.70
C ARG A 70 -5.22 4.85 -11.21
N TYR A 71 -5.25 4.59 -9.91
CA TYR A 71 -6.45 4.26 -9.16
C TYR A 71 -6.76 5.37 -8.17
N ALA A 72 -8.01 5.82 -8.16
CA ALA A 72 -8.58 6.68 -7.13
C ALA A 72 -9.88 6.04 -6.64
N ILE A 73 -10.08 6.04 -5.33
CA ILE A 73 -11.21 5.38 -4.68
C ILE A 73 -12.09 6.43 -4.01
N ASP A 74 -13.36 6.47 -4.39
CA ASP A 74 -14.36 7.30 -3.72
C ASP A 74 -14.98 6.53 -2.54
N ASN A 75 -14.59 6.89 -1.34
CA ASN A 75 -15.05 6.30 -0.09
C ASN A 75 -16.27 7.04 0.53
N SER A 76 -16.83 8.02 -0.16
CA SER A 76 -17.90 8.90 0.35
C SER A 76 -19.11 8.13 0.86
N LYS A 77 -19.54 7.07 0.15
CA LYS A 77 -20.67 6.24 0.57
C LYS A 77 -20.42 5.55 1.91
N LEU A 78 -19.22 4.99 2.08
CA LEU A 78 -18.83 4.33 3.34
C LEU A 78 -18.83 5.31 4.51
N ARG A 79 -18.29 6.51 4.28
CA ARG A 79 -18.26 7.57 5.29
C ARG A 79 -19.66 8.06 5.66
N THR A 80 -20.49 8.38 4.67
CA THR A 80 -21.80 9.01 4.90
C THR A 80 -22.83 8.04 5.44
N GLU A 81 -22.87 6.82 4.94
CA GLU A 81 -23.88 5.84 5.35
C GLU A 81 -23.51 5.08 6.62
N LEU A 82 -22.23 4.73 6.81
CA LEU A 82 -21.79 3.88 7.91
C LEU A 82 -20.96 4.61 8.97
N GLY A 83 -20.63 5.89 8.74
CA GLY A 83 -19.86 6.70 9.67
C GLY A 83 -18.40 6.27 9.83
N TRP A 84 -17.85 5.50 8.87
CA TRP A 84 -16.46 5.08 8.92
C TRP A 84 -15.53 6.19 8.41
N ALA A 85 -14.37 6.33 9.04
CA ALA A 85 -13.27 7.16 8.54
C ALA A 85 -11.92 6.51 8.90
N PRO A 86 -10.87 6.67 8.06
CA PRO A 86 -9.54 6.20 8.40
C PRO A 86 -8.99 6.95 9.61
N LYS A 87 -8.21 6.26 10.44
CA LYS A 87 -7.51 6.84 11.61
C LYS A 87 -6.11 7.32 11.25
N HIS A 88 -5.42 6.57 10.38
CA HIS A 88 -4.07 6.88 9.89
C HIS A 88 -4.15 7.85 8.71
N THR A 89 -4.51 9.11 8.97
CA THR A 89 -4.67 10.15 7.93
C THR A 89 -3.37 10.82 7.57
N ASP A 90 -2.36 10.75 8.44
CA ASP A 90 -1.00 11.19 8.15
C ASP A 90 -0.20 10.01 7.56
N PHE A 91 0.08 10.11 6.24
CA PHE A 91 0.79 9.06 5.51
C PHE A 91 2.17 8.78 6.09
N GLU A 92 2.89 9.81 6.49
CA GLU A 92 4.27 9.69 6.97
C GLU A 92 4.35 8.92 8.29
N SER A 93 3.50 9.22 9.24
CA SER A 93 3.46 8.50 10.52
C SER A 93 2.97 7.06 10.36
N GLY A 94 1.98 6.83 9.49
CA GLY A 94 1.50 5.48 9.17
C GLY A 94 2.56 4.62 8.48
N LEU A 95 3.32 5.20 7.54
CA LEU A 95 4.43 4.52 6.89
C LEU A 95 5.55 4.21 7.87
N GLN A 96 5.90 5.15 8.77
CA GLN A 96 6.91 4.92 9.80
C GLN A 96 6.51 3.76 10.72
N ALA A 97 5.27 3.75 11.21
CA ALA A 97 4.76 2.68 12.05
C ALA A 97 4.82 1.31 11.34
N THR A 98 4.53 1.27 10.04
CA THR A 98 4.64 0.06 9.21
C THR A 98 6.10 -0.41 9.11
N ILE A 99 7.05 0.49 8.87
CA ILE A 99 8.48 0.16 8.81
C ILE A 99 8.96 -0.41 10.15
N ASP A 100 8.59 0.24 11.25
CA ASP A 100 8.99 -0.18 12.59
C ASP A 100 8.40 -1.57 12.93
N TRP A 101 7.13 -1.80 12.58
CA TRP A 101 6.52 -3.12 12.73
C TRP A 101 7.29 -4.21 11.97
N TYR A 102 7.69 -3.97 10.72
CA TYR A 102 8.47 -4.94 9.94
C TYR A 102 9.83 -5.21 10.57
N ARG A 103 10.49 -4.20 11.15
CA ARG A 103 11.76 -4.36 11.87
C ARG A 103 11.62 -5.20 13.14
N GLU A 104 10.54 -4.97 13.88
CA GLU A 104 10.28 -5.66 15.14
C GLU A 104 9.78 -7.11 14.94
N ASN A 105 9.22 -7.41 13.77
CA ASN A 105 8.61 -8.71 13.48
C ASN A 105 9.29 -9.49 12.35
N GLU A 106 10.62 -9.42 12.26
CA GLU A 106 11.38 -10.12 11.21
C GLU A 106 11.07 -11.62 11.12
N ASN A 107 10.89 -12.28 12.23
CA ASN A 107 10.60 -13.71 12.29
C ASN A 107 9.27 -14.10 11.64
N TRP A 108 8.34 -13.15 11.52
CA TRP A 108 7.03 -13.39 10.92
C TRP A 108 7.08 -13.44 9.39
N TRP A 109 7.92 -12.60 8.75
CA TRP A 109 7.90 -12.43 7.29
C TRP A 109 9.14 -12.98 6.56
N LYS A 110 10.25 -13.18 7.25
CA LYS A 110 11.56 -13.49 6.64
C LYS A 110 11.59 -14.81 5.87
N ALA A 111 10.97 -15.85 6.38
CA ALA A 111 10.92 -17.15 5.72
C ALA A 111 10.13 -17.11 4.40
N GLU A 112 9.02 -16.37 4.39
CA GLU A 112 8.19 -16.22 3.20
C GLU A 112 8.87 -15.33 2.13
N LYS A 113 9.64 -14.33 2.56
CA LYS A 113 10.34 -13.41 1.66
C LYS A 113 11.31 -14.15 0.74
N GLU A 114 12.13 -15.06 1.26
CA GLU A 114 13.12 -15.81 0.48
C GLU A 114 12.47 -16.61 -0.66
N ALA A 115 11.34 -17.25 -0.40
CA ALA A 115 10.60 -18.00 -1.41
C ALA A 115 10.01 -17.10 -2.50
N VAL A 116 9.53 -15.90 -2.13
CA VAL A 116 8.95 -14.93 -3.06
C VAL A 116 10.04 -14.28 -3.92
N GLU A 117 11.18 -13.90 -3.36
CA GLU A 117 12.29 -13.30 -4.11
C GLU A 117 12.87 -14.24 -5.17
N ALA A 118 13.01 -15.53 -4.83
CA ALA A 118 13.44 -16.54 -5.82
C ALA A 118 12.50 -16.59 -7.04
N LYS A 119 11.18 -16.48 -6.81
CA LYS A 119 10.18 -16.46 -7.87
C LYS A 119 10.21 -15.18 -8.71
N TYR A 120 10.47 -14.02 -8.09
CA TYR A 120 10.57 -12.75 -8.82
C TYR A 120 11.84 -12.66 -9.68
N ALA A 121 12.95 -13.19 -9.21
CA ALA A 121 14.21 -13.23 -9.98
C ALA A 121 14.07 -13.93 -11.35
N GLU A 122 13.15 -14.89 -11.47
CA GLU A 122 12.87 -15.57 -12.74
C GLU A 122 12.06 -14.72 -13.72
N THR A 123 11.27 -13.77 -13.23
CA THR A 123 10.27 -13.04 -14.04
C THR A 123 10.61 -11.59 -14.32
N GLN A 124 11.49 -10.98 -13.55
CA GLN A 124 11.86 -9.56 -13.68
C GLN A 124 13.23 -9.40 -14.35
N LYS A 125 13.25 -8.65 -15.48
CA LYS A 125 14.51 -8.21 -16.11
C LYS A 125 14.83 -6.80 -15.60
N VAL A 126 16.02 -6.65 -15.01
CA VAL A 126 16.57 -5.34 -14.66
C VAL A 126 16.87 -4.57 -15.95
N LEU A 127 16.42 -3.32 -16.04
CA LEU A 127 16.75 -2.45 -17.16
C LEU A 127 18.12 -1.82 -16.91
N GLU A 128 19.00 -1.90 -17.89
CA GLU A 128 20.28 -1.18 -17.84
C GLU A 128 20.05 0.33 -17.67
N LYS A 129 20.92 0.96 -16.85
CA LYS A 129 20.87 2.40 -16.53
C LYS A 129 21.33 3.25 -17.69
#